data_d0a2835243d0a7bd17d6729d4271397b
#
_entry.id   d0a2835243d0a7bd17d6729d4271397b
#
_cell.length_a   1.000
_cell.length_b   1.000
_cell.length_c   1.000
_cell.angle_alpha   90.00
_cell.angle_beta   90.00
_cell.angle_gamma   90.00
#
_symmetry.space_group_name_H-M   'P 1'
#
loop_
_entity.id
_entity.type
_entity.pdbx_description
1 polymer ?
#
loop_
_entity_poly.entity_id
_entity_poly.type
_entity_poly.pdbx_seq_one_letter_code
_entity_poly.pdbx_strand_id
1 'polypeptide(L)'
;MTDQVFALHVATRNNLLTYLENVSPEQLAQIPTGFHNNIWWNIAHCVAQQQILCYKLSGLNFVVPETFVDTYKKGTYPDGHIPTADEIQELRSLLISTQKQLQADYERGVFSNFTPYTTSYGYALTCIEDAIHFNNTHEGMHLGVVITLNYFAK
;
A
#
# COMPACT_ATOMS: atom_id res chain seq x y z
N MET A 1 10.75 -5.47 -17.51
CA MET A 1 10.31 -4.24 -16.80
C MET A 1 11.53 -3.37 -16.56
N THR A 2 11.42 -2.06 -16.64
CA THR A 2 12.57 -1.16 -16.47
C THR A 2 12.79 -0.86 -14.98
N ASP A 3 14.04 -0.62 -14.57
CA ASP A 3 14.41 -0.22 -13.20
C ASP A 3 13.64 1.02 -12.74
N GLN A 4 13.22 1.87 -13.67
CA GLN A 4 12.45 3.09 -13.37
C GLN A 4 11.08 2.82 -12.74
N VAL A 5 10.44 1.68 -13.06
CA VAL A 5 9.15 1.32 -12.44
C VAL A 5 9.30 1.05 -10.95
N PHE A 6 10.37 0.34 -10.56
CA PHE A 6 10.70 0.11 -9.16
C PHE A 6 11.24 1.37 -8.49
N ALA A 7 12.01 2.20 -9.19
CA ALA A 7 12.45 3.50 -8.66
C ALA A 7 11.27 4.42 -8.34
N LEU A 8 10.22 4.43 -9.18
CA LEU A 8 8.98 5.17 -8.91
C LEU A 8 8.27 4.62 -7.65
N HIS A 9 8.22 3.28 -7.50
CA HIS A 9 7.64 2.64 -6.32
C HIS A 9 8.38 3.07 -5.05
N VAL A 10 9.71 3.03 -5.06
CA VAL A 10 10.56 3.51 -3.96
C VAL A 10 10.26 4.98 -3.63
N ALA A 11 10.19 5.85 -4.64
CA ALA A 11 9.90 7.26 -4.44
C ALA A 11 8.52 7.48 -3.80
N THR A 12 7.48 6.78 -4.26
CA THR A 12 6.14 6.85 -3.67
C THR A 12 6.15 6.40 -2.20
N ARG A 13 6.81 5.26 -1.91
CA ARG A 13 6.93 4.74 -0.53
C ARG A 13 7.70 5.68 0.39
N ASN A 14 8.76 6.32 -0.08
CA ASN A 14 9.49 7.33 0.68
C ASN A 14 8.62 8.55 1.02
N ASN A 15 7.74 8.97 0.11
CA ASN A 15 6.77 10.03 0.41
C ASN A 15 5.75 9.58 1.48
N LEU A 16 5.21 8.36 1.41
CA LEU A 16 4.32 7.82 2.44
C LEU A 16 5.03 7.72 3.81
N LEU A 17 6.30 7.30 3.82
CA LEU A 17 7.14 7.28 5.04
C LEU A 17 7.29 8.66 5.66
N THR A 18 7.45 9.72 4.85
CA THR A 18 7.55 11.09 5.36
C THR A 18 6.32 11.47 6.19
N TYR A 19 5.12 11.10 5.74
CA TYR A 19 3.89 11.36 6.51
C TYR A 19 3.81 10.49 7.76
N LEU A 20 4.15 9.21 7.65
CA LEU A 20 4.14 8.28 8.78
C LEU A 20 5.07 8.73 9.92
N GLU A 21 6.22 9.35 9.59
CA GLU A 21 7.25 9.76 10.54
C GLU A 21 7.02 11.16 11.13
N ASN A 22 6.34 12.05 10.42
CA ASN A 22 6.22 13.46 10.81
C ASN A 22 4.82 13.89 11.26
N VAL A 23 3.83 13.00 11.19
CA VAL A 23 2.46 13.25 11.64
C VAL A 23 2.24 12.55 12.98
N SER A 24 1.58 13.21 13.94
CA SER A 24 1.36 12.60 15.26
C SER A 24 0.43 11.38 15.18
N PRO A 25 0.51 10.41 16.11
CA PRO A 25 -0.37 9.25 16.12
C PRO A 25 -1.86 9.61 16.09
N GLU A 26 -2.25 10.66 16.82
CA GLU A 26 -3.63 11.16 16.86
C GLU A 26 -4.06 11.69 15.48
N GLN A 27 -3.19 12.45 14.81
CA GLN A 27 -3.45 12.96 13.46
C GLN A 27 -3.45 11.85 12.42
N LEU A 28 -2.59 10.83 12.56
CA LEU A 28 -2.62 9.62 11.70
C LEU A 28 -3.97 8.91 11.77
N ALA A 29 -4.56 8.83 12.96
CA ALA A 29 -5.84 8.17 13.22
C ALA A 29 -7.07 9.05 12.94
N GLN A 30 -6.90 10.37 12.83
CA GLN A 30 -8.02 11.31 12.68
C GLN A 30 -8.74 11.12 11.34
N ILE A 31 -10.06 10.99 11.40
CA ILE A 31 -10.94 11.03 10.23
C ILE A 31 -11.54 12.44 10.15
N PRO A 32 -11.09 13.29 9.23
CA PRO A 32 -11.61 14.64 9.11
C PRO A 32 -13.09 14.64 8.67
N THR A 33 -13.82 15.69 9.02
CA THR A 33 -15.23 15.84 8.63
C THR A 33 -15.39 15.75 7.10
N GLY A 34 -16.30 14.88 6.66
CA GLY A 34 -16.58 14.64 5.23
C GLY A 34 -15.70 13.55 4.60
N PHE A 35 -14.78 12.96 5.34
CA PHE A 35 -13.99 11.80 4.91
C PHE A 35 -14.45 10.53 5.61
N HIS A 36 -14.08 9.35 5.05
CA HIS A 36 -14.43 8.04 5.59
C HIS A 36 -13.22 7.22 6.03
N ASN A 37 -12.00 7.76 5.86
CA ASN A 37 -10.77 7.10 6.26
C ASN A 37 -9.73 8.13 6.75
N ASN A 38 -8.59 7.64 7.22
CA ASN A 38 -7.52 8.42 7.82
C ASN A 38 -6.18 8.16 7.13
N ILE A 39 -5.14 8.89 7.52
CA ILE A 39 -3.79 8.76 6.98
C ILE A 39 -3.24 7.35 7.25
N TRP A 40 -3.38 6.85 8.48
CA TRP A 40 -2.91 5.53 8.89
C TRP A 40 -3.44 4.41 7.99
N TRP A 41 -4.76 4.35 7.83
CA TRP A 41 -5.40 3.31 7.01
C TRP A 41 -4.93 3.39 5.55
N ASN A 42 -4.82 4.60 4.97
CA ASN A 42 -4.38 4.75 3.58
C ASN A 42 -2.96 4.25 3.36
N ILE A 43 -2.03 4.52 4.29
CA ILE A 43 -0.65 4.04 4.20
C ILE A 43 -0.60 2.51 4.33
N ALA A 44 -1.28 1.94 5.33
CA ALA A 44 -1.34 0.50 5.54
C ALA A 44 -2.04 -0.24 4.36
N HIS A 45 -3.09 0.37 3.79
CA HIS A 45 -3.78 -0.15 2.62
C HIS A 45 -2.86 -0.28 1.39
N CYS A 46 -1.92 0.62 1.19
CA CYS A 46 -0.93 0.49 0.09
C CYS A 46 -0.13 -0.81 0.22
N VAL A 47 0.32 -1.17 1.43
CA VAL A 47 1.01 -2.44 1.67
C VAL A 47 0.09 -3.64 1.44
N ALA A 48 -1.12 -3.62 2.02
CA ALA A 48 -2.09 -4.71 1.90
C ALA A 48 -2.51 -4.94 0.44
N GLN A 49 -2.77 -3.86 -0.31
CA GLN A 49 -3.21 -3.96 -1.69
C GLN A 49 -2.11 -4.46 -2.63
N GLN A 50 -0.86 -4.10 -2.39
CA GLN A 50 0.29 -4.68 -3.10
C GLN A 50 0.31 -6.20 -2.96
N GLN A 51 0.04 -6.74 -1.77
CA GLN A 51 -0.02 -8.19 -1.55
C GLN A 51 -1.11 -8.84 -2.40
N ILE A 52 -2.28 -8.23 -2.46
CA ILE A 52 -3.40 -8.75 -3.25
C ILE A 52 -3.08 -8.69 -4.75
N LEU A 53 -2.64 -7.55 -5.24
CA LEU A 53 -2.39 -7.32 -6.66
C LEU A 53 -1.23 -8.17 -7.20
N CYS A 54 -0.13 -8.27 -6.46
CA CYS A 54 1.08 -8.91 -6.96
C CYS A 54 1.18 -10.39 -6.54
N TYR A 55 0.92 -10.71 -5.26
CA TYR A 55 1.12 -12.08 -4.76
C TYR A 55 -0.13 -12.94 -4.90
N LYS A 56 -1.29 -12.52 -4.40
CA LYS A 56 -2.51 -13.32 -4.47
C LYS A 56 -2.93 -13.62 -5.90
N LEU A 57 -2.92 -12.63 -6.80
CA LEU A 57 -3.27 -12.84 -8.21
C LEU A 57 -2.25 -13.74 -8.94
N SER A 58 -1.03 -13.83 -8.43
CA SER A 58 0.00 -14.77 -8.91
C SER A 58 -0.08 -16.16 -8.26
N GLY A 59 -1.07 -16.40 -7.38
CA GLY A 59 -1.23 -17.68 -6.67
C GLY A 59 -0.17 -17.92 -5.58
N LEU A 60 0.46 -16.85 -5.09
CA LEU A 60 1.51 -16.90 -4.08
C LEU A 60 0.98 -16.49 -2.69
N ASN A 61 1.64 -16.96 -1.64
CA ASN A 61 1.38 -16.50 -0.29
C ASN A 61 1.80 -15.04 -0.11
N PHE A 62 1.11 -14.33 0.77
CA PHE A 62 1.53 -12.99 1.18
C PHE A 62 2.89 -13.01 1.87
N VAL A 63 3.66 -11.96 1.72
CA VAL A 63 4.93 -11.75 2.45
C VAL A 63 4.73 -10.93 3.74
N VAL A 64 3.48 -10.68 4.10
CA VAL A 64 3.03 -10.09 5.37
C VAL A 64 1.99 -11.01 6.01
N PRO A 65 1.67 -10.85 7.31
CA PRO A 65 0.60 -11.62 7.95
C PRO A 65 -0.74 -11.45 7.21
N GLU A 66 -1.49 -12.53 7.05
CA GLU A 66 -2.82 -12.49 6.40
C GLU A 66 -3.79 -11.57 7.17
N THR A 67 -3.69 -11.55 8.49
CA THR A 67 -4.46 -10.65 9.35
C THR A 67 -4.22 -9.17 9.03
N PHE A 68 -2.99 -8.78 8.67
CA PHE A 68 -2.69 -7.43 8.23
C PHE A 68 -3.43 -7.10 6.92
N VAL A 69 -3.38 -8.02 5.95
CA VAL A 69 -4.09 -7.83 4.68
C VAL A 69 -5.60 -7.73 4.92
N ASP A 70 -6.15 -8.58 5.77
CA ASP A 70 -7.59 -8.60 6.10
C ASP A 70 -8.05 -7.31 6.78
N THR A 71 -7.19 -6.70 7.59
CA THR A 71 -7.48 -5.43 8.28
C THR A 71 -7.50 -4.24 7.32
N TYR A 72 -6.61 -4.22 6.30
CA TYR A 72 -6.42 -3.03 5.46
C TYR A 72 -6.79 -3.22 3.99
N LYS A 73 -7.39 -4.36 3.60
CA LYS A 73 -7.85 -4.59 2.23
C LYS A 73 -9.03 -3.68 1.84
N LYS A 74 -9.29 -3.58 0.53
CA LYS A 74 -10.46 -2.87 0.00
C LYS A 74 -11.76 -3.34 0.68
N GLY A 75 -12.59 -2.38 1.09
CA GLY A 75 -13.87 -2.61 1.77
C GLY A 75 -13.78 -2.59 3.30
N THR A 76 -12.58 -2.39 3.87
CA THR A 76 -12.41 -2.13 5.31
C THR A 76 -12.31 -0.62 5.57
N TYR A 77 -12.46 -0.24 6.84
CA TYR A 77 -12.44 1.14 7.30
C TYR A 77 -11.67 1.26 8.60
N PRO A 78 -11.13 2.46 8.94
CA PRO A 78 -10.54 2.70 10.25
C PRO A 78 -11.56 2.48 11.36
N ASP A 79 -11.13 1.90 12.46
CA ASP A 79 -11.94 1.63 13.65
C ASP A 79 -11.79 2.70 14.75
N GLY A 80 -11.01 3.76 14.49
CA GLY A 80 -10.70 4.81 15.46
C GLY A 80 -9.48 4.51 16.34
N HIS A 81 -8.79 3.39 16.11
CA HIS A 81 -7.55 3.06 16.80
C HIS A 81 -6.45 4.11 16.52
N ILE A 82 -5.81 4.59 17.59
CA ILE A 82 -4.63 5.46 17.53
C ILE A 82 -3.40 4.54 17.53
N PRO A 83 -2.57 4.56 16.46
CA PRO A 83 -1.44 3.65 16.37
C PRO A 83 -0.39 3.93 17.44
N THR A 84 0.13 2.87 18.03
CA THR A 84 1.25 2.92 18.97
C THR A 84 2.57 3.16 18.24
N ALA A 85 3.63 3.53 18.98
CA ALA A 85 4.96 3.69 18.42
C ALA A 85 5.50 2.40 17.77
N ASP A 86 5.17 1.23 18.35
CA ASP A 86 5.58 -0.07 17.82
C ASP A 86 4.85 -0.39 16.50
N GLU A 87 3.55 -0.12 16.40
CA GLU A 87 2.77 -0.30 15.18
C GLU A 87 3.26 0.64 14.05
N ILE A 88 3.60 1.89 14.39
CA ILE A 88 4.18 2.84 13.44
C ILE A 88 5.53 2.30 12.92
N GLN A 89 6.38 1.78 13.80
CA GLN A 89 7.66 1.20 13.42
C GLN A 89 7.49 -0.08 12.58
N GLU A 90 6.49 -0.90 12.89
CA GLU A 90 6.14 -2.08 12.10
C GLU A 90 5.68 -1.68 10.69
N LEU A 91 4.73 -0.76 10.56
CA LEU A 91 4.26 -0.28 9.26
C LEU A 91 5.38 0.37 8.44
N ARG A 92 6.27 1.13 9.09
CA ARG A 92 7.49 1.67 8.48
C ARG A 92 8.36 0.56 7.88
N SER A 93 8.59 -0.49 8.66
CA SER A 93 9.38 -1.65 8.22
C SER A 93 8.72 -2.37 7.04
N LEU A 94 7.39 -2.54 7.07
CA LEU A 94 6.62 -3.16 6.00
C LEU A 94 6.65 -2.35 4.71
N LEU A 95 6.54 -1.02 4.77
CA LEU A 95 6.66 -0.15 3.60
C LEU A 95 7.97 -0.36 2.85
N ILE A 96 9.07 -0.51 3.57
CA ILE A 96 10.40 -0.70 2.99
C ILE A 96 10.60 -2.14 2.53
N SER A 97 10.32 -3.12 3.39
CA SER A 97 10.63 -4.53 3.14
C SER A 97 9.79 -5.11 2.00
N THR A 98 8.49 -4.81 1.95
CA THR A 98 7.61 -5.36 0.92
C THR A 98 7.90 -4.79 -0.47
N GLN A 99 8.36 -3.53 -0.56
CA GLN A 99 8.81 -2.94 -1.82
C GLN A 99 10.08 -3.65 -2.32
N LYS A 100 11.09 -3.83 -1.46
CA LYS A 100 12.33 -4.52 -1.80
C LYS A 100 12.07 -5.99 -2.17
N GLN A 101 11.20 -6.66 -1.41
CA GLN A 101 10.83 -8.04 -1.66
C GLN A 101 10.15 -8.22 -3.01
N LEU A 102 9.19 -7.34 -3.37
CA LEU A 102 8.51 -7.39 -4.67
C LEU A 102 9.50 -7.28 -5.83
N GLN A 103 10.45 -6.34 -5.75
CA GLN A 103 11.47 -6.17 -6.78
C GLN A 103 12.35 -7.42 -6.88
N ALA A 104 12.87 -7.93 -5.75
CA ALA A 104 13.71 -9.12 -5.71
C ALA A 104 12.97 -10.38 -6.23
N ASP A 105 11.70 -10.55 -5.89
CA ASP A 105 10.87 -11.67 -6.36
C ASP A 105 10.61 -11.57 -7.87
N TYR A 106 10.38 -10.36 -8.37
CA TYR A 106 10.24 -10.13 -9.81
C TYR A 106 11.52 -10.47 -10.57
N GLU A 107 12.67 -9.97 -10.09
CA GLU A 107 13.99 -10.23 -10.71
C GLU A 107 14.36 -11.72 -10.69
N ARG A 108 13.90 -12.47 -9.69
CA ARG A 108 14.08 -13.94 -9.60
C ARG A 108 13.09 -14.74 -10.42
N GLY A 109 12.11 -14.10 -11.05
CA GLY A 109 11.09 -14.79 -11.85
C GLY A 109 10.09 -15.62 -11.03
N VAL A 110 9.80 -15.21 -9.79
CA VAL A 110 8.88 -15.93 -8.88
C VAL A 110 7.44 -15.93 -9.38
N PHE A 111 7.04 -14.87 -10.12
CA PHE A 111 5.68 -14.67 -10.61
C PHE A 111 5.44 -15.41 -11.94
N SER A 112 5.36 -16.75 -11.90
CA SER A 112 5.19 -17.60 -13.09
C SER A 112 3.73 -17.75 -13.54
N ASN A 113 2.76 -17.48 -12.65
CA ASN A 113 1.34 -17.53 -12.93
C ASN A 113 0.67 -16.22 -12.58
N PHE A 114 -0.45 -15.94 -13.24
CA PHE A 114 -1.25 -14.75 -12.92
C PHE A 114 -2.73 -14.99 -13.24
N THR A 115 -3.61 -14.69 -12.31
CA THR A 115 -5.06 -14.74 -12.50
C THR A 115 -5.54 -13.38 -13.00
N PRO A 116 -6.08 -13.28 -14.23
CA PRO A 116 -6.57 -12.01 -14.76
C PRO A 116 -7.62 -11.37 -13.86
N TYR A 117 -7.54 -10.06 -13.69
CA TYR A 117 -8.44 -9.29 -12.85
C TYR A 117 -8.70 -7.90 -13.43
N THR A 118 -9.95 -7.48 -13.48
CA THR A 118 -10.30 -6.10 -13.84
C THR A 118 -10.49 -5.28 -12.57
N THR A 119 -9.69 -4.22 -12.43
CA THR A 119 -9.72 -3.33 -11.27
C THR A 119 -10.98 -2.47 -11.25
N SER A 120 -11.33 -1.90 -10.09
CA SER A 120 -12.40 -0.90 -10.01
C SER A 120 -12.11 0.40 -10.77
N TYR A 121 -10.85 0.59 -11.15
CA TYR A 121 -10.40 1.67 -12.02
C TYR A 121 -10.76 1.43 -13.50
N GLY A 122 -11.22 0.20 -13.84
CA GLY A 122 -11.54 -0.20 -15.21
C GLY A 122 -10.32 -0.71 -16.00
N TYR A 123 -9.17 -0.89 -15.37
CA TYR A 123 -7.95 -1.39 -16.01
C TYR A 123 -7.82 -2.91 -15.79
N ALA A 124 -7.62 -3.64 -16.88
CA ALA A 124 -7.42 -5.09 -16.84
C ALA A 124 -5.95 -5.43 -16.54
N LEU A 125 -5.75 -6.28 -15.53
CA LEU A 125 -4.47 -6.87 -15.19
C LEU A 125 -4.43 -8.27 -15.78
N THR A 126 -3.47 -8.57 -16.64
CA THR A 126 -3.34 -9.87 -17.32
C THR A 126 -2.04 -10.59 -16.95
N CYS A 127 -1.09 -9.88 -16.38
CA CYS A 127 0.21 -10.38 -15.94
C CYS A 127 0.74 -9.60 -14.74
N ILE A 128 1.85 -10.05 -14.18
CA ILE A 128 2.49 -9.39 -13.04
C ILE A 128 2.97 -7.96 -13.37
N GLU A 129 3.39 -7.73 -14.60
CA GLU A 129 3.83 -6.40 -15.04
C GLU A 129 2.70 -5.40 -14.98
N ASP A 130 1.50 -5.77 -15.44
CA ASP A 130 0.30 -4.93 -15.33
C ASP A 130 -0.02 -4.62 -13.86
N ALA A 131 0.11 -5.62 -12.99
CA ALA A 131 -0.14 -5.47 -11.55
C ALA A 131 0.86 -4.51 -10.90
N ILE A 132 2.15 -4.59 -11.22
CA ILE A 132 3.17 -3.70 -10.67
C ILE A 132 2.97 -2.26 -11.17
N HIS A 133 2.67 -2.08 -12.46
CA HIS A 133 2.34 -0.77 -13.01
C HIS A 133 1.11 -0.16 -12.36
N PHE A 134 0.05 -0.95 -12.22
CA PHE A 134 -1.17 -0.49 -11.56
C PHE A 134 -0.95 -0.22 -10.07
N ASN A 135 -0.14 -1.02 -9.38
CA ASN A 135 0.19 -0.77 -7.98
C ASN A 135 0.84 0.62 -7.78
N ASN A 136 1.75 1.04 -8.68
CA ASN A 136 2.32 2.38 -8.63
C ASN A 136 1.26 3.48 -8.79
N THR A 137 0.31 3.29 -9.71
CA THR A 137 -0.81 4.22 -9.89
C THR A 137 -1.70 4.25 -8.64
N HIS A 138 -2.00 3.09 -8.08
CA HIS A 138 -2.84 2.93 -6.89
C HIS A 138 -2.20 3.59 -5.66
N GLU A 139 -0.92 3.34 -5.41
CA GLU A 139 -0.21 3.97 -4.29
C GLU A 139 -0.07 5.49 -4.48
N GLY A 140 0.12 5.97 -5.73
CA GLY A 140 0.12 7.39 -6.05
C GLY A 140 -1.24 8.06 -5.78
N MET A 141 -2.35 7.39 -6.06
CA MET A 141 -3.70 7.87 -5.69
C MET A 141 -3.84 7.98 -4.17
N HIS A 142 -3.43 6.96 -3.42
CA HIS A 142 -3.47 6.98 -1.96
C HIS A 142 -2.52 8.01 -1.35
N LEU A 143 -1.34 8.25 -1.93
CA LEU A 143 -0.46 9.36 -1.54
C LEU A 143 -1.18 10.71 -1.70
N GLY A 144 -1.89 10.93 -2.79
CA GLY A 144 -2.71 12.13 -2.98
C GLY A 144 -3.79 12.30 -1.90
N VAL A 145 -4.44 11.19 -1.49
CA VAL A 145 -5.39 11.18 -0.37
C VAL A 145 -4.69 11.51 0.94
N VAL A 146 -3.54 10.92 1.23
CA VAL A 146 -2.73 11.20 2.45
C VAL A 146 -2.35 12.68 2.53
N ILE A 147 -1.88 13.26 1.43
CA ILE A 147 -1.57 14.70 1.34
C ILE A 147 -2.81 15.53 1.69
N THR A 148 -3.96 15.19 1.10
CA THR A 148 -5.21 15.90 1.34
C THR A 148 -5.66 15.77 2.80
N LEU A 149 -5.68 14.56 3.35
CA LEU A 149 -6.07 14.32 4.73
C LEU A 149 -5.18 15.08 5.71
N ASN A 150 -3.86 15.17 5.44
CA ASN A 150 -2.93 15.89 6.30
C ASN A 150 -3.22 17.40 6.38
N TYR A 151 -3.83 18.00 5.35
CA TYR A 151 -4.28 19.40 5.43
C TYR A 151 -5.45 19.59 6.40
N PHE A 152 -6.27 18.57 6.61
CA PHE A 152 -7.47 18.60 7.44
C PHE A 152 -7.28 17.97 8.82
N ALA A 153 -6.24 17.16 9.02
CA ALA A 153 -5.86 16.58 10.30
C ALA A 153 -5.11 17.62 11.14
N LYS A 154 -5.84 18.42 11.92
CA LYS A 154 -5.29 19.47 12.79
C LYS A 154 -5.66 19.23 14.24
#